data_016bc60e8cf37eee287e737217b1e92e
#
_entry.id   016bc60e8cf37eee287e737217b1e92e
#
_cell.length_a   1.000
_cell.length_b   1.000
_cell.length_c   1.000
_cell.angle_alpha   90.00
_cell.angle_beta   90.00
_cell.angle_gamma   90.00
#
_symmetry.space_group_name_H-M   'P 1'
#
loop_
_entity.id
_entity.type
_entity.pdbx_description
1 polymer ?
#
loop_
_entity_poly.entity_id
_entity_poly.type
_entity_poly.pdbx_seq_one_letter_code
_entity_poly.pdbx_strand_id
1 'polypeptide(L)'
;NVNQVDPSTGTILTLGTSGDTVTVPTGVGLTATDEVKTNKISPATGTAFTLGDSGDTFTVPAGATITNSGTATGFASMAPVFQVYLSATQAISHDTATKVALDGEVFDPSGVFASNKFTVATAGYYVINAQIHFGDTNNNLEQFKLMIYVNGSKVRAVDWNDTADGTMRRSTIFTQQLFNFSASDYVELYGLCYANDGTTTGYQFYSDGAECDTSMSAYKLII
;
A
#
# COMPACT_ATOMS: atom_id res chain seq x y z
N ASN A 1 27.11 -28.82 48.07
CA ASN A 1 26.11 -28.28 47.12
C ASN A 1 25.11 -27.43 47.88
N VAL A 2 24.91 -26.20 47.46
CA VAL A 2 23.88 -25.29 48.04
C VAL A 2 22.67 -25.39 47.12
N ASN A 3 21.54 -25.90 47.66
CA ASN A 3 20.31 -26.01 46.86
C ASN A 3 19.50 -24.70 46.86
N GLN A 4 19.82 -23.79 47.77
CA GLN A 4 19.16 -22.48 47.87
C GLN A 4 20.16 -21.47 48.46
N VAL A 5 20.19 -20.27 47.92
CA VAL A 5 20.86 -19.12 48.49
C VAL A 5 19.78 -18.11 48.86
N ASP A 6 19.67 -17.88 50.20
CA ASP A 6 18.66 -16.97 50.75
C ASP A 6 19.38 -15.89 51.59
N PRO A 7 18.96 -14.62 51.52
CA PRO A 7 19.55 -13.60 52.39
C PRO A 7 19.33 -13.93 53.87
N SER A 8 20.40 -13.92 54.64
CA SER A 8 20.35 -14.27 56.08
C SER A 8 19.58 -13.24 56.91
N THR A 9 19.46 -12.04 56.43
CA THR A 9 18.68 -10.94 57.00
C THR A 9 18.18 -10.02 55.90
N GLY A 10 16.89 -9.69 55.94
CA GLY A 10 16.30 -8.79 54.94
C GLY A 10 15.78 -9.53 53.70
N THR A 11 15.33 -8.75 52.70
CA THR A 11 14.63 -9.21 51.48
C THR A 11 15.49 -9.12 50.21
N ILE A 12 16.76 -8.74 50.32
CA ILE A 12 17.64 -8.50 49.17
C ILE A 12 18.82 -9.46 49.20
N LEU A 13 19.01 -10.24 48.16
CA LEU A 13 20.25 -10.95 47.90
C LEU A 13 21.08 -10.16 46.86
N THR A 14 22.26 -9.67 47.28
CA THR A 14 23.18 -8.99 46.37
C THR A 14 24.22 -9.97 45.87
N LEU A 15 24.31 -10.14 44.55
CA LEU A 15 25.33 -10.94 43.86
C LEU A 15 26.30 -9.99 43.12
N GLY A 16 27.54 -9.88 43.63
CA GLY A 16 28.56 -9.01 43.07
C GLY A 16 28.47 -7.56 43.51
N THR A 17 29.49 -6.81 43.10
CA THR A 17 29.65 -5.35 43.29
C THR A 17 29.78 -4.66 41.93
N SER A 18 29.97 -3.35 41.90
CA SER A 18 30.14 -2.61 40.63
C SER A 18 31.34 -3.16 39.84
N GLY A 19 31.09 -3.58 38.60
CA GLY A 19 32.06 -4.18 37.69
C GLY A 19 32.07 -5.71 37.66
N ASP A 20 31.35 -6.37 38.58
CA ASP A 20 31.25 -7.84 38.59
C ASP A 20 30.25 -8.36 37.56
N THR A 21 30.46 -9.59 37.13
CA THR A 21 29.56 -10.31 36.23
C THR A 21 28.99 -11.55 36.90
N VAL A 22 27.67 -11.69 36.86
CA VAL A 22 26.98 -12.93 37.23
C VAL A 22 26.71 -13.72 35.98
N THR A 23 27.36 -14.88 35.83
CA THR A 23 27.19 -15.74 34.65
C THR A 23 26.26 -16.90 34.94
N VAL A 24 25.20 -17.03 34.14
CA VAL A 24 24.35 -18.24 34.08
C VAL A 24 24.92 -19.11 32.95
N PRO A 25 25.43 -20.31 33.21
CA PRO A 25 26.07 -21.15 32.19
C PRO A 25 25.09 -21.60 31.09
N THR A 26 25.61 -22.02 29.95
CA THR A 26 24.82 -22.62 28.88
C THR A 26 24.03 -23.83 29.38
N GLY A 27 22.74 -23.89 28.99
CA GLY A 27 21.82 -24.97 29.44
C GLY A 27 21.17 -24.71 30.79
N VAL A 28 21.47 -23.59 31.45
CA VAL A 28 20.83 -23.16 32.70
C VAL A 28 19.97 -21.92 32.44
N GLY A 29 18.72 -21.96 32.86
CA GLY A 29 17.78 -20.83 32.74
C GLY A 29 17.83 -19.89 33.96
N LEU A 30 17.50 -18.63 33.74
CA LEU A 30 17.18 -17.68 34.81
C LEU A 30 15.65 -17.52 34.83
N THR A 31 15.00 -17.90 35.95
CA THR A 31 13.58 -17.72 36.12
C THR A 31 13.33 -16.57 37.07
N ALA A 32 12.62 -15.54 36.64
CA ALA A 32 12.05 -14.50 37.47
C ALA A 32 10.53 -14.65 37.42
N THR A 33 9.92 -14.88 38.58
CA THR A 33 8.46 -15.13 38.69
C THR A 33 7.64 -13.85 38.72
N ASP A 34 8.29 -12.71 38.87
CA ASP A 34 7.64 -11.39 38.90
C ASP A 34 8.21 -10.49 37.81
N GLU A 35 9.28 -9.77 38.05
CA GLU A 35 9.86 -8.87 37.03
C GLU A 35 11.39 -8.93 36.97
N VAL A 36 11.94 -8.57 35.82
CA VAL A 36 13.38 -8.30 35.62
C VAL A 36 13.57 -6.79 35.39
N LYS A 37 14.11 -6.11 36.40
CA LYS A 37 14.47 -4.68 36.30
C LYS A 37 15.87 -4.52 35.72
N THR A 38 15.96 -4.01 34.50
CA THR A 38 17.23 -3.77 33.83
C THR A 38 17.16 -2.57 32.91
N ASN A 39 18.25 -1.80 32.79
CA ASN A 39 18.34 -0.69 31.86
C ASN A 39 18.61 -1.13 30.42
N LYS A 40 19.15 -2.32 30.24
CA LYS A 40 19.48 -2.86 28.91
C LYS A 40 19.46 -4.37 28.90
N ILE A 41 18.87 -4.96 27.88
CA ILE A 41 18.96 -6.36 27.55
C ILE A 41 19.63 -6.46 26.16
N SER A 42 20.67 -7.26 26.04
CA SER A 42 21.41 -7.49 24.78
C SER A 42 21.72 -8.96 24.61
N PRO A 43 21.81 -9.49 23.38
CA PRO A 43 22.33 -10.84 23.18
C PRO A 43 23.78 -10.92 23.68
N ALA A 44 24.12 -12.00 24.36
CA ALA A 44 25.46 -12.23 24.87
C ALA A 44 26.47 -12.48 23.73
N THR A 45 26.02 -13.12 22.66
CA THR A 45 26.76 -13.42 21.42
C THR A 45 25.86 -13.28 20.22
N GLY A 46 26.42 -12.84 19.09
CA GLY A 46 25.64 -12.64 17.85
C GLY A 46 24.86 -11.33 17.86
N THR A 47 23.91 -11.23 16.93
CA THR A 47 23.13 -10.01 16.67
C THR A 47 21.61 -10.17 16.89
N ALA A 48 21.15 -11.40 17.14
CA ALA A 48 19.74 -11.69 17.33
C ALA A 48 19.37 -11.73 18.83
N PHE A 49 18.30 -11.05 19.19
CA PHE A 49 17.65 -11.13 20.49
C PHE A 49 16.19 -11.51 20.27
N THR A 50 15.79 -12.68 20.80
CA THR A 50 14.41 -13.18 20.67
C THR A 50 13.66 -12.95 21.99
N LEU A 51 12.47 -12.37 21.90
CA LEU A 51 11.52 -12.21 23.02
C LEU A 51 10.35 -13.17 22.79
N GLY A 52 10.24 -14.17 23.67
CA GLY A 52 9.19 -15.19 23.65
C GLY A 52 9.36 -16.26 22.57
N ASP A 53 8.48 -17.25 22.61
CA ASP A 53 8.36 -18.35 21.66
C ASP A 53 7.07 -18.23 20.83
N SER A 54 6.85 -19.18 19.91
CA SER A 54 5.62 -19.21 19.11
C SER A 54 4.37 -19.33 19.99
N GLY A 55 3.50 -18.33 19.91
CA GLY A 55 2.27 -18.24 20.71
C GLY A 55 2.36 -17.28 21.89
N ASP A 56 3.55 -16.79 22.21
CA ASP A 56 3.72 -15.79 23.28
C ASP A 56 3.23 -14.40 22.85
N THR A 57 2.78 -13.63 23.82
CA THR A 57 2.34 -12.25 23.62
C THR A 57 3.30 -11.27 24.25
N PHE A 58 3.81 -10.34 23.48
CA PHE A 58 4.55 -9.18 23.97
C PHE A 58 3.62 -7.98 24.10
N THR A 59 3.35 -7.55 25.33
CA THR A 59 2.46 -6.41 25.61
C THR A 59 3.26 -5.17 25.95
N VAL A 60 3.03 -4.09 25.23
CA VAL A 60 3.49 -2.74 25.58
C VAL A 60 2.34 -2.02 26.24
N PRO A 61 2.44 -1.68 27.55
CA PRO A 61 1.35 -1.05 28.27
C PRO A 61 1.05 0.36 27.78
N ALA A 62 -0.15 0.86 28.10
CA ALA A 62 -0.55 2.22 27.78
C ALA A 62 0.45 3.26 28.35
N GLY A 63 0.82 4.24 27.55
CA GLY A 63 1.81 5.26 27.90
C GLY A 63 3.28 4.86 27.65
N ALA A 64 3.58 3.59 27.36
CA ALA A 64 4.91 3.16 26.94
C ALA A 64 5.10 3.32 25.44
N THR A 65 6.34 3.52 25.01
CA THR A 65 6.70 3.74 23.60
C THR A 65 7.74 2.71 23.14
N ILE A 66 7.55 2.15 21.95
CA ILE A 66 8.59 1.42 21.21
C ILE A 66 9.24 2.40 20.25
N THR A 67 10.53 2.71 20.44
CA THR A 67 11.32 3.47 19.48
C THR A 67 12.12 2.51 18.62
N ASN A 68 11.81 2.44 17.33
CA ASN A 68 12.59 1.69 16.35
C ASN A 68 13.46 2.65 15.54
N SER A 69 14.78 2.59 15.72
CA SER A 69 15.74 3.38 14.93
C SER A 69 16.36 2.59 13.77
N GLY A 70 15.96 1.32 13.62
CA GLY A 70 16.40 0.44 12.54
C GLY A 70 15.28 0.07 11.57
N THR A 71 15.49 -0.96 10.79
CA THR A 71 14.45 -1.52 9.91
C THR A 71 13.51 -2.42 10.70
N ALA A 72 12.21 -2.14 10.69
CA ALA A 72 11.18 -3.01 11.25
C ALA A 72 10.68 -3.96 10.15
N THR A 73 10.75 -5.28 10.41
CA THR A 73 10.19 -6.31 9.52
C THR A 73 9.06 -7.04 10.22
N GLY A 74 8.09 -7.55 9.46
CA GLY A 74 6.93 -8.26 10.02
C GLY A 74 5.80 -7.37 10.55
N PHE A 75 5.97 -6.05 10.53
CA PHE A 75 4.86 -5.11 10.75
C PHE A 75 4.02 -4.97 9.50
N ALA A 76 2.72 -4.72 9.67
CA ALA A 76 1.84 -4.44 8.55
C ALA A 76 2.34 -3.22 7.76
N SER A 77 2.29 -3.30 6.43
CA SER A 77 2.77 -2.26 5.52
C SER A 77 1.66 -1.86 4.55
N MET A 78 1.57 -0.57 4.23
CA MET A 78 0.71 -0.09 3.14
C MET A 78 1.28 -0.36 1.75
N ALA A 79 2.43 -1.03 1.65
CA ALA A 79 2.94 -1.50 0.37
C ALA A 79 2.09 -2.65 -0.21
N PRO A 80 1.92 -2.73 -1.54
CA PRO A 80 2.47 -1.79 -2.50
C PRO A 80 1.76 -0.44 -2.52
N VAL A 81 2.46 0.58 -2.99
CA VAL A 81 1.95 1.89 -3.32
C VAL A 81 2.57 2.33 -4.65
N PHE A 82 1.77 2.88 -5.55
CA PHE A 82 2.25 3.40 -6.83
C PHE A 82 1.41 4.57 -7.32
N GLN A 83 1.98 5.36 -8.22
CA GLN A 83 1.28 6.35 -9.03
C GLN A 83 1.86 6.37 -10.44
N VAL A 84 0.97 6.23 -11.42
CA VAL A 84 1.28 6.20 -12.85
C VAL A 84 0.36 7.13 -13.62
N TYR A 85 0.78 7.56 -14.79
CA TYR A 85 0.04 8.50 -15.62
C TYR A 85 0.20 8.19 -17.10
N LEU A 86 -0.66 8.79 -17.91
CA LEU A 86 -0.54 8.79 -19.36
C LEU A 86 0.48 9.84 -19.78
N SER A 87 1.62 9.45 -20.37
CA SER A 87 2.69 10.39 -20.70
C SER A 87 2.41 11.25 -21.93
N ALA A 88 1.56 10.76 -22.83
CA ALA A 88 1.16 11.46 -24.05
C ALA A 88 -0.31 11.20 -24.37
N THR A 89 -0.98 12.19 -24.96
CA THR A 89 -2.38 12.07 -25.39
C THR A 89 -2.60 10.84 -26.28
N GLN A 90 -3.59 10.01 -25.93
CA GLN A 90 -3.96 8.78 -26.60
C GLN A 90 -5.26 8.97 -27.40
N ALA A 91 -5.19 8.85 -28.72
CA ALA A 91 -6.38 8.84 -29.56
C ALA A 91 -7.20 7.55 -29.31
N ILE A 92 -8.52 7.67 -29.27
CA ILE A 92 -9.44 6.55 -29.03
C ILE A 92 -10.57 6.55 -30.07
N SER A 93 -11.21 5.39 -30.23
CA SER A 93 -12.35 5.25 -31.13
C SER A 93 -13.65 5.61 -30.41
N HIS A 94 -14.59 6.15 -31.19
CA HIS A 94 -15.96 6.40 -30.76
C HIS A 94 -16.62 5.12 -30.22
N ASP A 95 -17.36 5.24 -29.12
CA ASP A 95 -18.16 4.18 -28.47
C ASP A 95 -17.39 2.86 -28.26
N THR A 96 -16.09 2.97 -28.05
CA THR A 96 -15.23 1.79 -27.86
C THR A 96 -14.50 1.88 -26.53
N ALA A 97 -14.77 0.94 -25.64
CA ALA A 97 -14.03 0.83 -24.38
C ALA A 97 -12.54 0.58 -24.68
N THR A 98 -11.71 1.56 -24.39
CA THR A 98 -10.28 1.55 -24.71
C THR A 98 -9.46 1.57 -23.44
N LYS A 99 -8.48 0.68 -23.34
CA LYS A 99 -7.51 0.65 -22.23
C LYS A 99 -6.64 1.91 -22.25
N VAL A 100 -6.49 2.55 -21.11
CA VAL A 100 -5.59 3.70 -20.95
C VAL A 100 -4.14 3.20 -20.93
N ALA A 101 -3.31 3.77 -21.78
CA ALA A 101 -1.90 3.44 -21.89
C ALA A 101 -1.06 4.22 -20.84
N LEU A 102 -1.24 3.89 -19.56
CA LEU A 102 -0.51 4.52 -18.46
C LEU A 102 0.96 4.08 -18.49
N ASP A 103 1.78 4.81 -19.19
CA ASP A 103 3.18 4.50 -19.50
C ASP A 103 4.19 5.42 -18.77
N GLY A 104 3.71 6.48 -18.14
CA GLY A 104 4.49 7.36 -17.27
C GLY A 104 4.41 6.90 -15.80
N GLU A 105 5.52 6.98 -15.09
CA GLU A 105 5.61 6.61 -13.68
C GLU A 105 6.04 7.81 -12.85
N VAL A 106 5.29 8.10 -11.78
CA VAL A 106 5.73 9.02 -10.74
C VAL A 106 6.55 8.25 -9.71
N PHE A 107 6.03 7.11 -9.25
CA PHE A 107 6.73 6.13 -8.42
C PHE A 107 6.01 4.78 -8.45
N ASP A 108 6.78 3.72 -8.40
CA ASP A 108 6.36 2.32 -8.15
C ASP A 108 7.50 1.53 -7.47
N PRO A 109 7.77 1.80 -6.18
CA PRO A 109 8.90 1.20 -5.48
C PRO A 109 8.82 -0.33 -5.36
N SER A 110 7.65 -0.91 -5.61
CA SER A 110 7.43 -2.36 -5.54
C SER A 110 7.39 -3.03 -6.91
N GLY A 111 7.44 -2.27 -8.01
CA GLY A 111 7.38 -2.79 -9.38
C GLY A 111 6.09 -3.55 -9.68
N VAL A 112 4.97 -3.09 -9.14
CA VAL A 112 3.67 -3.78 -9.27
C VAL A 112 2.84 -3.32 -10.47
N PHE A 113 3.26 -2.24 -11.12
CA PHE A 113 2.60 -1.72 -12.31
C PHE A 113 3.44 -1.99 -13.56
N ALA A 114 2.91 -2.78 -14.48
CA ALA A 114 3.55 -3.09 -15.75
C ALA A 114 2.50 -3.39 -16.84
N SER A 115 2.84 -3.11 -18.09
CA SER A 115 1.95 -3.36 -19.26
C SER A 115 0.57 -2.71 -19.10
N ASN A 116 0.54 -1.48 -18.56
CA ASN A 116 -0.66 -0.70 -18.31
C ASN A 116 -1.67 -1.43 -17.39
N LYS A 117 -1.17 -2.15 -16.39
CA LYS A 117 -1.97 -2.81 -15.35
C LYS A 117 -1.24 -2.86 -14.01
N PHE A 118 -1.98 -2.73 -12.95
CA PHE A 118 -1.54 -3.02 -11.59
C PHE A 118 -1.76 -4.50 -11.31
N THR A 119 -0.74 -5.23 -10.87
CA THR A 119 -0.84 -6.62 -10.43
C THR A 119 -0.69 -6.72 -8.92
N VAL A 120 -1.66 -7.30 -8.26
CA VAL A 120 -1.71 -7.42 -6.81
C VAL A 120 -0.71 -8.48 -6.34
N ALA A 121 0.35 -8.07 -5.66
CA ALA A 121 1.35 -8.99 -5.13
C ALA A 121 0.89 -9.71 -3.85
N THR A 122 0.12 -9.03 -3.00
CA THR A 122 -0.31 -9.55 -1.69
C THR A 122 -1.80 -9.31 -1.51
N ALA A 123 -2.56 -10.33 -1.17
CA ALA A 123 -3.99 -10.22 -0.90
C ALA A 123 -4.31 -9.18 0.18
N GLY A 124 -5.49 -8.57 0.10
CA GLY A 124 -5.97 -7.60 1.08
C GLY A 124 -6.81 -6.48 0.49
N TYR A 125 -7.08 -5.47 1.31
CA TYR A 125 -7.87 -4.31 0.91
C TYR A 125 -6.99 -3.23 0.31
N TYR A 126 -7.44 -2.66 -0.81
CA TYR A 126 -6.74 -1.64 -1.58
C TYR A 126 -7.65 -0.47 -1.90
N VAL A 127 -7.11 0.73 -1.83
CA VAL A 127 -7.73 1.92 -2.40
C VAL A 127 -7.16 2.12 -3.80
N ILE A 128 -8.03 2.19 -4.79
CA ILE A 128 -7.70 2.54 -6.17
C ILE A 128 -8.23 3.93 -6.44
N ASN A 129 -7.35 4.85 -6.83
CA ASN A 129 -7.71 6.16 -7.35
C ASN A 129 -7.46 6.16 -8.84
N ALA A 130 -8.41 6.64 -9.62
CA ALA A 130 -8.29 6.74 -11.06
C ALA A 130 -8.95 8.02 -11.57
N GLN A 131 -8.30 8.67 -12.51
CA GLN A 131 -8.87 9.79 -13.25
C GLN A 131 -8.52 9.69 -14.73
N ILE A 132 -9.45 10.14 -15.56
CA ILE A 132 -9.25 10.29 -16.99
C ILE A 132 -9.67 11.68 -17.37
N HIS A 133 -8.76 12.41 -17.99
CA HIS A 133 -9.04 13.66 -18.69
C HIS A 133 -9.43 13.34 -20.12
N PHE A 134 -10.70 13.41 -20.39
CA PHE A 134 -11.26 13.18 -21.73
C PHE A 134 -11.16 14.44 -22.57
N GLY A 135 -10.90 14.28 -23.86
CA GLY A 135 -10.87 15.37 -24.82
C GLY A 135 -11.49 14.98 -26.14
N ASP A 136 -11.97 15.99 -26.86
CA ASP A 136 -12.38 15.90 -28.26
C ASP A 136 -11.85 17.11 -29.04
N THR A 137 -11.18 16.85 -30.13
CA THR A 137 -10.62 17.89 -31.01
C THR A 137 -11.70 18.68 -31.77
N ASN A 138 -12.90 18.12 -31.88
CA ASN A 138 -14.05 18.72 -32.56
C ASN A 138 -14.96 19.54 -31.63
N ASN A 139 -14.63 19.59 -30.33
CA ASN A 139 -15.44 20.22 -29.27
C ASN A 139 -16.86 19.61 -29.13
N ASN A 140 -16.94 18.30 -29.23
CA ASN A 140 -18.21 17.58 -29.27
C ASN A 140 -18.23 16.40 -28.29
N LEU A 141 -17.70 16.61 -27.09
CA LEU A 141 -17.71 15.60 -26.04
C LEU A 141 -19.05 15.60 -25.32
N GLU A 142 -19.91 14.62 -25.59
CA GLU A 142 -21.24 14.51 -24.99
C GLU A 142 -21.32 13.51 -23.84
N GLN A 143 -20.78 12.32 -24.06
CA GLN A 143 -20.73 11.29 -23.04
C GLN A 143 -19.32 10.71 -22.94
N PHE A 144 -18.88 10.54 -21.71
CA PHE A 144 -17.61 9.86 -21.43
C PHE A 144 -17.69 9.06 -20.14
N LYS A 145 -16.94 7.99 -20.10
CA LYS A 145 -17.02 6.98 -19.05
C LYS A 145 -15.63 6.51 -18.64
N LEU A 146 -15.35 6.58 -17.34
CA LEU A 146 -14.22 5.93 -16.71
C LEU A 146 -14.64 4.57 -16.21
N MET A 147 -13.84 3.53 -16.49
CA MET A 147 -14.14 2.16 -16.07
C MET A 147 -12.93 1.50 -15.44
N ILE A 148 -13.15 0.79 -14.34
CA ILE A 148 -12.15 -0.07 -13.70
C ILE A 148 -12.46 -1.53 -14.06
N TYR A 149 -11.48 -2.21 -14.62
CA TYR A 149 -11.51 -3.63 -14.91
C TYR A 149 -10.66 -4.39 -13.91
N VAL A 150 -11.16 -5.52 -13.45
CA VAL A 150 -10.42 -6.47 -12.63
C VAL A 150 -10.45 -7.82 -13.34
N ASN A 151 -9.28 -8.41 -13.55
CA ASN A 151 -9.13 -9.69 -14.24
C ASN A 151 -9.86 -9.73 -15.60
N GLY A 152 -9.79 -8.63 -16.36
CA GLY A 152 -10.42 -8.47 -17.66
C GLY A 152 -11.94 -8.21 -17.65
N SER A 153 -12.55 -8.11 -16.48
CA SER A 153 -13.98 -7.84 -16.34
C SER A 153 -14.24 -6.44 -15.77
N LYS A 154 -15.18 -5.71 -16.37
CA LYS A 154 -15.59 -4.39 -15.86
C LYS A 154 -16.30 -4.55 -14.53
N VAL A 155 -15.76 -3.95 -13.47
CA VAL A 155 -16.31 -4.03 -12.11
C VAL A 155 -16.86 -2.71 -11.60
N ARG A 156 -16.39 -1.59 -12.13
CA ARG A 156 -16.86 -0.23 -11.80
C ARG A 156 -16.92 0.61 -13.05
N ALA A 157 -17.86 1.54 -13.09
CA ALA A 157 -17.94 2.60 -14.08
C ALA A 157 -18.46 3.86 -13.42
N VAL A 158 -17.94 5.00 -13.87
CA VAL A 158 -18.47 6.33 -13.60
C VAL A 158 -18.64 7.02 -14.93
N ASP A 159 -19.83 7.50 -15.20
CA ASP A 159 -20.18 8.16 -16.45
C ASP A 159 -20.67 9.57 -16.21
N TRP A 160 -20.37 10.40 -17.18
CA TRP A 160 -20.90 11.74 -17.33
C TRP A 160 -21.59 11.82 -18.69
N ASN A 161 -22.78 12.44 -18.71
CA ASN A 161 -23.60 12.59 -19.92
C ASN A 161 -24.13 14.02 -19.97
N ASP A 162 -23.82 14.73 -21.05
CA ASP A 162 -24.42 16.00 -21.39
C ASP A 162 -25.50 15.76 -22.44
N THR A 163 -26.73 16.08 -22.13
CA THR A 163 -27.86 15.94 -23.05
C THR A 163 -28.15 17.22 -23.83
N ALA A 164 -27.41 18.29 -23.56
CA ALA A 164 -27.52 19.55 -24.27
C ALA A 164 -26.40 19.62 -25.31
N ASP A 165 -26.73 19.55 -26.60
CA ASP A 165 -25.87 19.66 -27.79
C ASP A 165 -24.41 20.09 -27.47
N GLY A 166 -23.57 19.11 -27.23
CA GLY A 166 -22.28 19.28 -26.58
C GLY A 166 -21.36 20.25 -27.32
N THR A 167 -20.85 21.21 -26.59
CA THR A 167 -19.74 22.06 -27.02
C THR A 167 -18.52 21.85 -26.16
N MET A 168 -18.50 20.73 -25.42
CA MET A 168 -17.42 20.45 -24.48
C MET A 168 -16.20 19.91 -25.20
N ARG A 169 -15.07 20.56 -24.94
CA ARG A 169 -13.80 20.16 -25.52
C ARG A 169 -13.06 19.16 -24.63
N ARG A 170 -13.13 19.35 -23.33
CA ARG A 170 -12.40 18.54 -22.32
C ARG A 170 -13.16 18.45 -21.01
N SER A 171 -13.04 17.33 -20.36
CA SER A 171 -13.53 17.12 -18.98
C SER A 171 -12.79 16.00 -18.29
N THR A 172 -12.78 16.03 -16.97
CA THR A 172 -12.14 15.01 -16.15
C THR A 172 -13.15 14.26 -15.31
N ILE A 173 -13.12 12.94 -15.34
CA ILE A 173 -13.80 12.09 -14.35
C ILE A 173 -12.75 11.50 -13.42
N PHE A 174 -13.08 11.52 -12.14
CA PHE A 174 -12.32 10.93 -11.05
C PHE A 174 -13.15 9.90 -10.32
N THR A 175 -12.52 8.83 -9.84
CA THR A 175 -13.11 7.87 -8.92
C THR A 175 -12.10 7.37 -7.90
N GLN A 176 -12.59 7.11 -6.70
CA GLN A 176 -11.86 6.38 -5.66
C GLN A 176 -12.71 5.18 -5.24
N GLN A 177 -12.12 4.01 -5.21
CA GLN A 177 -12.82 2.76 -4.92
C GLN A 177 -11.99 1.90 -3.96
N LEU A 178 -12.69 1.21 -3.07
CA LEU A 178 -12.11 0.20 -2.18
C LEU A 178 -12.40 -1.19 -2.73
N PHE A 179 -11.36 -2.01 -2.82
CA PHE A 179 -11.44 -3.39 -3.27
C PHE A 179 -10.80 -4.35 -2.27
N ASN A 180 -11.32 -5.56 -2.19
CA ASN A 180 -10.65 -6.69 -1.57
C ASN A 180 -10.12 -7.59 -2.68
N PHE A 181 -8.80 -7.69 -2.80
CA PHE A 181 -8.14 -8.45 -3.86
C PHE A 181 -7.46 -9.70 -3.32
N SER A 182 -7.42 -10.73 -4.16
CA SER A 182 -6.52 -11.88 -4.01
C SER A 182 -5.15 -11.58 -4.61
N ALA A 183 -4.12 -12.30 -4.20
CA ALA A 183 -2.84 -12.24 -4.88
C ALA A 183 -2.97 -12.67 -6.34
N SER A 184 -2.27 -11.99 -7.24
CA SER A 184 -2.32 -12.14 -8.70
C SER A 184 -3.55 -11.56 -9.39
N ASP A 185 -4.53 -11.00 -8.67
CA ASP A 185 -5.54 -10.17 -9.32
C ASP A 185 -4.86 -8.98 -10.02
N TYR A 186 -5.45 -8.51 -11.13
CA TYR A 186 -4.94 -7.33 -11.80
C TYR A 186 -6.03 -6.31 -12.11
N VAL A 187 -5.63 -5.04 -12.10
CA VAL A 187 -6.50 -3.89 -12.30
C VAL A 187 -6.04 -3.10 -13.52
N GLU A 188 -6.98 -2.72 -14.36
CA GLU A 188 -6.75 -1.93 -15.55
C GLU A 188 -7.74 -0.77 -15.61
N LEU A 189 -7.28 0.37 -16.14
CA LEU A 189 -8.11 1.55 -16.37
C LEU A 189 -8.55 1.60 -17.82
N TYR A 190 -9.84 1.77 -18.05
CA TYR A 190 -10.46 1.92 -19.36
C TYR A 190 -11.28 3.20 -19.42
N GLY A 191 -11.39 3.75 -20.60
CA GLY A 191 -12.30 4.86 -20.88
C GLY A 191 -13.08 4.65 -22.16
N LEU A 192 -14.14 5.44 -22.34
CA LEU A 192 -15.00 5.48 -23.52
C LEU A 192 -15.50 6.90 -23.72
N CYS A 193 -15.54 7.37 -24.97
CA CYS A 193 -16.23 8.59 -25.37
C CYS A 193 -17.30 8.27 -26.41
N TYR A 194 -18.38 9.05 -26.37
CA TYR A 194 -19.51 8.92 -27.28
C TYR A 194 -20.12 10.30 -27.57
N ALA A 195 -20.58 10.50 -28.81
CA ALA A 195 -21.44 11.62 -29.21
C ALA A 195 -22.60 11.14 -30.10
N ASN A 196 -23.75 11.79 -30.01
CA ASN A 196 -24.96 11.43 -30.74
C ASN A 196 -25.05 12.03 -32.15
N ASP A 197 -24.22 13.00 -32.47
CA ASP A 197 -24.27 13.78 -33.72
C ASP A 197 -23.67 13.05 -34.93
N GLY A 198 -23.23 11.79 -34.78
CA GLY A 198 -22.56 11.01 -35.82
C GLY A 198 -21.06 11.28 -35.95
N THR A 199 -20.46 12.14 -35.14
CA THR A 199 -19.01 12.33 -35.07
C THR A 199 -18.35 11.07 -34.53
N THR A 200 -17.44 10.48 -35.26
CA THR A 200 -16.77 9.23 -34.88
C THR A 200 -15.27 9.40 -34.63
N THR A 201 -14.73 10.61 -34.75
CA THR A 201 -13.30 10.92 -34.65
C THR A 201 -13.04 12.10 -33.72
N GLY A 202 -11.79 12.22 -33.28
CA GLY A 202 -11.37 13.34 -32.42
C GLY A 202 -11.29 13.04 -30.94
N TYR A 203 -11.82 11.90 -30.50
CA TYR A 203 -11.82 11.51 -29.11
C TYR A 203 -10.45 11.07 -28.64
N GLN A 204 -10.13 11.44 -27.43
CA GLN A 204 -8.83 11.13 -26.85
C GLN A 204 -8.87 11.07 -25.31
N PHE A 205 -7.97 10.29 -24.73
CA PHE A 205 -7.53 10.51 -23.36
C PHE A 205 -6.42 11.54 -23.43
N TYR A 206 -6.67 12.68 -22.81
CA TYR A 206 -5.76 13.80 -22.85
C TYR A 206 -4.65 13.67 -21.80
N SER A 207 -3.47 14.15 -22.13
CA SER A 207 -2.34 14.27 -21.23
C SER A 207 -1.54 15.53 -21.52
N ASP A 208 -1.18 16.24 -20.48
CA ASP A 208 -0.20 17.33 -20.46
C ASP A 208 1.15 16.84 -19.89
N GLY A 209 1.44 15.55 -20.05
CA GLY A 209 2.67 14.93 -19.55
C GLY A 209 2.70 14.81 -18.04
N ALA A 210 3.70 15.42 -17.39
CA ALA A 210 3.95 15.26 -15.96
C ALA A 210 2.87 15.85 -15.00
N GLU A 211 1.83 16.53 -15.52
CA GLU A 211 0.72 17.04 -14.72
C GLU A 211 -0.24 15.92 -14.25
N CYS A 212 -0.06 14.69 -14.75
CA CYS A 212 -0.83 13.52 -14.35
C CYS A 212 -2.36 13.66 -14.55
N ASP A 213 -2.79 14.37 -15.57
CA ASP A 213 -4.20 14.62 -15.90
C ASP A 213 -5.02 13.34 -16.05
N THR A 214 -4.42 12.33 -16.69
CA THR A 214 -4.95 10.98 -16.78
C THR A 214 -4.00 10.06 -16.05
N SER A 215 -4.48 9.50 -14.93
CA SER A 215 -3.62 8.78 -13.98
C SER A 215 -4.34 7.71 -13.18
N MET A 216 -3.57 6.81 -12.60
CA MET A 216 -4.03 5.83 -11.62
C MET A 216 -3.03 5.72 -10.49
N SER A 217 -3.52 5.55 -9.27
CA SER A 217 -2.70 5.20 -8.11
C SER A 217 -3.41 4.20 -7.23
N ALA A 218 -2.64 3.45 -6.46
CA ALA A 218 -3.20 2.57 -5.45
C ALA A 218 -2.27 2.43 -4.25
N TYR A 219 -2.86 2.04 -3.13
CA TYR A 219 -2.14 1.62 -1.93
C TYR A 219 -2.94 0.58 -1.15
N LYS A 220 -2.23 -0.27 -0.43
CA LYS A 220 -2.83 -1.29 0.43
C LYS A 220 -3.21 -0.68 1.78
N LEU A 221 -4.38 -1.06 2.31
CA LEU A 221 -4.77 -0.72 3.68
C LEU A 221 -4.16 -1.67 4.69
N ILE A 222 -3.76 -1.13 5.83
CA ILE A 222 -3.43 -1.87 7.05
C ILE A 222 -4.72 -1.99 7.87
N ILE A 223 -5.16 -3.21 8.11
CA ILE A 223 -6.33 -3.53 8.93
C ILE A 223 -5.99 -4.63 9.92
#